data_0a36cb5c2a1047f4c873f1b8495323be
#
_entry.id   0a36cb5c2a1047f4c873f1b8495323be
#
_cell.length_a   1.000
_cell.length_b   1.000
_cell.length_c   1.000
_cell.angle_alpha   90.00
_cell.angle_beta   90.00
_cell.angle_gamma   90.00
#
_symmetry.space_group_name_H-M   'P 1'
#
loop_
_entity.id
_entity.type
_entity.pdbx_description
1 polymer ?
#
loop_
_entity_poly.entity_id
_entity_poly.type
_entity_poly.pdbx_seq_one_letter_code
_entity_poly.pdbx_strand_id
1 'polypeptide(L)'
;MSKVKIIIVTQTYPPRTGGMQSVMQGLAKKLSEFYKVIVLPDHLVPKKEKSKNSALEIKTFPLPKFLRNFYKKIYIKKVIRKDTLLICDSWKSVFAIPINIKNKIIVLAHGQEYLDPRKIDKINLALSRASILISNSSFTKNLAKNVLNGSKLKHIVIPPTYFMDKSPARFKKTKNIIPNLLTLTRIDIRKGITQTMEALSILKKQKKIKEFTWHIAGSGPELDNLKKLSHLLDLKKEIKFNGWVNDFEKNKLFKKSDIFVMPSYKYKSSIEGFGIVYVEAAKYGIP
;
A
#
# COMPACT_ATOMS: atom_id res chain seq x y z
N MET A 1 -23.08 24.05 -12.00
CA MET A 1 -21.58 24.14 -11.88
C MET A 1 -20.94 22.85 -12.34
N SER A 2 -20.05 22.87 -13.34
CA SER A 2 -19.33 21.66 -13.77
C SER A 2 -18.44 21.20 -12.61
N LYS A 3 -18.64 19.96 -12.13
CA LYS A 3 -17.79 19.39 -11.07
C LYS A 3 -16.33 19.39 -11.53
N VAL A 4 -15.41 19.85 -10.70
CA VAL A 4 -13.96 19.75 -10.93
C VAL A 4 -13.64 18.31 -11.33
N LYS A 5 -12.80 18.17 -12.36
CA LYS A 5 -12.37 16.86 -12.85
C LYS A 5 -11.05 16.46 -12.22
N ILE A 6 -10.95 15.20 -11.79
CA ILE A 6 -9.71 14.62 -11.27
C ILE A 6 -9.29 13.48 -12.17
N ILE A 7 -8.01 13.45 -12.56
CA ILE A 7 -7.42 12.34 -13.30
C ILE A 7 -6.37 11.69 -12.41
N ILE A 8 -6.57 10.40 -12.10
CA ILE A 8 -5.63 9.59 -11.32
C ILE A 8 -4.81 8.73 -12.28
N VAL A 9 -3.50 8.96 -12.32
CA VAL A 9 -2.55 8.16 -13.11
C VAL A 9 -1.83 7.21 -12.16
N THR A 10 -1.99 5.89 -12.34
CA THR A 10 -1.52 4.93 -11.36
C THR A 10 -0.92 3.68 -11.98
N GLN A 11 0.13 3.14 -11.33
CA GLN A 11 0.69 1.81 -11.58
C GLN A 11 0.06 0.75 -10.68
N THR A 12 -0.57 1.19 -9.58
CA THR A 12 -1.09 0.37 -8.50
C THR A 12 -2.60 0.53 -8.36
N TYR A 13 -3.37 -0.40 -8.93
CA TYR A 13 -4.83 -0.41 -8.87
C TYR A 13 -5.36 -1.86 -8.89
N PRO A 14 -6.53 -2.18 -8.35
CA PRO A 14 -7.15 -3.49 -8.53
C PRO A 14 -7.32 -3.86 -10.02
N PRO A 15 -7.29 -5.16 -10.40
CA PRO A 15 -7.38 -6.36 -9.54
C PRO A 15 -6.05 -6.79 -8.89
N ARG A 16 -4.96 -6.06 -9.12
CA ARG A 16 -3.72 -6.32 -8.37
C ARG A 16 -3.97 -6.11 -6.89
N THR A 17 -3.45 -7.02 -6.06
CA THR A 17 -3.60 -7.00 -4.61
C THR A 17 -2.43 -6.32 -3.92
N GLY A 18 -2.70 -5.63 -2.81
CA GLY A 18 -1.68 -4.98 -1.98
C GLY A 18 -2.20 -3.67 -1.36
N GLY A 19 -1.49 -3.17 -0.36
CA GLY A 19 -1.91 -1.97 0.39
C GLY A 19 -2.06 -0.73 -0.49
N MET A 20 -1.13 -0.51 -1.42
CA MET A 20 -1.18 0.62 -2.35
C MET A 20 -2.37 0.57 -3.29
N GLN A 21 -2.72 -0.61 -3.78
CA GLN A 21 -3.87 -0.83 -4.65
C GLN A 21 -5.17 -0.46 -3.92
N SER A 22 -5.30 -0.89 -2.66
CA SER A 22 -6.44 -0.56 -1.80
C SER A 22 -6.52 0.95 -1.53
N VAL A 23 -5.39 1.61 -1.25
CA VAL A 23 -5.32 3.07 -1.06
C VAL A 23 -5.77 3.81 -2.31
N MET A 24 -5.26 3.45 -3.50
CA MET A 24 -5.62 4.12 -4.75
C MET A 24 -7.08 3.91 -5.14
N GLN A 25 -7.62 2.71 -4.89
CA GLN A 25 -9.04 2.42 -5.09
C GLN A 25 -9.92 3.24 -4.13
N GLY A 26 -9.57 3.24 -2.84
CA GLY A 26 -10.29 4.00 -1.82
C GLY A 26 -10.28 5.50 -2.11
N LEU A 27 -9.12 6.04 -2.50
CA LEU A 27 -8.98 7.44 -2.91
C LEU A 27 -9.87 7.76 -4.10
N ALA A 28 -9.86 6.93 -5.15
CA ALA A 28 -10.68 7.13 -6.33
C ALA A 28 -12.18 7.08 -6.00
N LYS A 29 -12.64 6.09 -5.23
CA LYS A 29 -14.01 5.96 -4.78
C LYS A 29 -14.44 7.17 -3.95
N LYS A 30 -13.63 7.58 -2.97
CA LYS A 30 -13.98 8.70 -2.08
C LYS A 30 -14.02 10.03 -2.81
N LEU A 31 -13.08 10.30 -3.69
CA LEU A 31 -13.09 11.50 -4.51
C LEU A 31 -14.28 11.53 -5.48
N SER A 32 -14.74 10.37 -5.95
CA SER A 32 -15.89 10.29 -6.87
C SER A 32 -17.24 10.65 -6.24
N GLU A 33 -17.32 10.72 -4.91
CA GLU A 33 -18.50 11.22 -4.22
C GLU A 33 -18.71 12.74 -4.47
N PHE A 34 -17.62 13.47 -4.72
CA PHE A 34 -17.63 14.94 -4.84
C PHE A 34 -17.25 15.43 -6.24
N TYR A 35 -16.44 14.67 -6.99
CA TYR A 35 -15.80 15.07 -8.24
C TYR A 35 -16.05 14.05 -9.35
N LYS A 36 -15.86 14.47 -10.60
CA LYS A 36 -15.72 13.51 -11.71
C LYS A 36 -14.29 12.95 -11.72
N VAL A 37 -14.13 11.66 -11.49
CA VAL A 37 -12.84 10.99 -11.37
C VAL A 37 -12.60 10.06 -12.54
N ILE A 38 -11.44 10.17 -13.19
CA ILE A 38 -10.96 9.25 -14.23
C ILE A 38 -9.70 8.57 -13.71
N VAL A 39 -9.68 7.24 -13.64
CA VAL A 39 -8.51 6.46 -13.26
C VAL A 39 -7.86 5.85 -14.50
N LEU A 40 -6.55 6.04 -14.65
CA LEU A 40 -5.73 5.53 -15.76
C LEU A 40 -4.69 4.54 -15.21
N PRO A 41 -5.06 3.27 -14.99
CA PRO A 41 -4.14 2.25 -14.50
C PRO A 41 -3.14 1.78 -15.58
N ASP A 42 -2.01 1.16 -15.15
CA ASP A 42 -0.99 0.58 -16.04
C ASP A 42 -1.28 -0.86 -16.45
N HIS A 43 -2.46 -1.36 -16.13
CA HIS A 43 -2.88 -2.72 -16.47
C HIS A 43 -4.36 -2.74 -16.81
N LEU A 44 -4.81 -3.85 -17.37
CA LEU A 44 -6.22 -4.04 -17.68
C LEU A 44 -7.01 -4.29 -16.41
N VAL A 45 -8.15 -3.62 -16.32
CA VAL A 45 -9.13 -3.82 -15.25
C VAL A 45 -10.38 -4.46 -15.87
N PRO A 46 -10.78 -5.65 -15.41
CA PRO A 46 -11.97 -6.34 -15.91
C PRO A 46 -13.23 -5.49 -15.81
N LYS A 47 -14.16 -5.65 -16.74
CA LYS A 47 -15.42 -4.88 -16.76
C LYS A 47 -16.21 -5.01 -15.47
N LYS A 48 -16.22 -6.19 -14.85
CA LYS A 48 -16.91 -6.47 -13.56
C LYS A 48 -16.37 -5.67 -12.38
N GLU A 49 -15.13 -5.19 -12.46
CA GLU A 49 -14.50 -4.36 -11.42
C GLU A 49 -14.62 -2.86 -11.68
N LYS A 50 -15.21 -2.49 -12.84
CA LYS A 50 -15.50 -1.09 -13.11
C LYS A 50 -16.63 -0.63 -12.20
N SER A 51 -16.46 0.56 -11.65
CA SER A 51 -17.45 1.16 -10.77
C SER A 51 -18.81 1.32 -11.46
N LYS A 52 -19.89 1.02 -10.72
CA LYS A 52 -21.27 1.38 -11.12
C LYS A 52 -21.55 2.89 -10.93
N ASN A 53 -20.66 3.61 -10.24
CA ASN A 53 -20.78 5.04 -10.02
C ASN A 53 -20.44 5.79 -11.31
N SER A 54 -21.39 6.54 -11.86
CA SER A 54 -21.23 7.35 -13.08
C SER A 54 -20.17 8.45 -12.96
N ALA A 55 -19.82 8.86 -11.74
CA ALA A 55 -18.77 9.84 -11.48
C ALA A 55 -17.34 9.24 -11.44
N LEU A 56 -17.20 7.89 -11.45
CA LEU A 56 -15.91 7.18 -11.45
C LEU A 56 -15.74 6.37 -12.73
N GLU A 57 -14.89 6.86 -13.61
CA GLU A 57 -14.52 6.18 -14.85
C GLU A 57 -13.14 5.50 -14.69
N ILE A 58 -13.02 4.22 -15.08
CA ILE A 58 -11.74 3.52 -15.17
C ILE A 58 -11.44 3.28 -16.65
N LYS A 59 -10.44 3.98 -17.16
CA LYS A 59 -10.01 3.88 -18.55
C LYS A 59 -8.72 3.08 -18.67
N THR A 60 -8.78 1.94 -19.32
CA THR A 60 -7.64 1.05 -19.58
C THR A 60 -7.28 1.03 -21.06
N PHE A 61 -6.02 0.72 -21.35
CA PHE A 61 -5.50 0.62 -22.72
C PHE A 61 -4.99 -0.81 -22.92
N PRO A 62 -5.64 -1.61 -23.80
CA PRO A 62 -5.24 -3.00 -24.10
C PRO A 62 -4.04 -3.02 -25.05
N LEU A 63 -2.92 -2.47 -24.60
CA LEU A 63 -1.69 -2.27 -25.36
C LEU A 63 -0.49 -2.80 -24.58
N PRO A 64 0.63 -3.13 -25.28
CA PRO A 64 1.90 -3.42 -24.61
C PRO A 64 2.31 -2.31 -23.65
N LYS A 65 2.99 -2.66 -22.57
CA LYS A 65 3.31 -1.75 -21.46
C LYS A 65 4.04 -0.46 -21.90
N PHE A 66 4.94 -0.56 -22.88
CA PHE A 66 5.72 0.57 -23.38
C PHE A 66 4.87 1.61 -24.13
N LEU A 67 3.78 1.19 -24.80
CA LEU A 67 2.86 2.08 -25.50
C LEU A 67 1.83 2.75 -24.56
N ARG A 68 1.55 2.17 -23.40
CA ARG A 68 0.49 2.68 -22.52
C ARG A 68 0.70 4.11 -22.08
N ASN A 69 1.94 4.49 -21.78
CA ASN A 69 2.24 5.88 -21.38
C ASN A 69 1.98 6.87 -22.52
N PHE A 70 2.28 6.49 -23.76
CA PHE A 70 2.00 7.32 -24.93
C PHE A 70 0.50 7.53 -25.10
N TYR A 71 -0.29 6.46 -25.08
CA TYR A 71 -1.75 6.55 -25.21
C TYR A 71 -2.41 7.27 -24.03
N LYS A 72 -1.88 7.13 -22.81
CA LYS A 72 -2.33 7.95 -21.66
C LYS A 72 -2.11 9.43 -21.93
N LYS A 73 -0.96 9.83 -22.48
CA LYS A 73 -0.70 11.24 -22.84
C LYS A 73 -1.72 11.77 -23.84
N ILE A 74 -2.01 11.01 -24.90
CA ILE A 74 -3.02 11.39 -25.91
C ILE A 74 -4.40 11.52 -25.24
N TYR A 75 -4.80 10.53 -24.45
CA TYR A 75 -6.10 10.55 -23.78
C TYR A 75 -6.20 11.71 -22.80
N ILE A 76 -5.17 11.97 -21.98
CA ILE A 76 -5.14 13.10 -21.06
C ILE A 76 -5.31 14.42 -21.84
N LYS A 77 -4.57 14.64 -22.94
CA LYS A 77 -4.71 15.84 -23.78
C LYS A 77 -6.14 16.03 -24.29
N LYS A 78 -6.84 14.95 -24.64
CA LYS A 78 -8.22 15.00 -25.14
C LYS A 78 -9.24 15.37 -24.05
N VAL A 79 -9.02 14.94 -22.80
CA VAL A 79 -10.04 15.07 -21.74
C VAL A 79 -9.72 16.12 -20.68
N ILE A 80 -8.49 16.65 -20.67
CA ILE A 80 -8.06 17.65 -19.68
C ILE A 80 -8.76 18.98 -19.90
N ARG A 81 -9.09 19.67 -18.79
CA ARG A 81 -9.64 21.02 -18.75
C ARG A 81 -8.75 21.89 -17.86
N LYS A 82 -8.89 23.21 -17.92
CA LYS A 82 -8.09 24.18 -17.14
C LYS A 82 -8.13 23.91 -15.62
N ASP A 83 -9.27 23.46 -15.11
CA ASP A 83 -9.54 23.15 -13.71
C ASP A 83 -9.27 21.68 -13.31
N THR A 84 -8.77 20.85 -14.25
CA THR A 84 -8.47 19.44 -13.99
C THR A 84 -7.28 19.30 -13.05
N LEU A 85 -7.44 18.50 -11.97
CA LEU A 85 -6.38 18.11 -11.07
C LEU A 85 -5.84 16.73 -11.46
N LEU A 86 -4.52 16.59 -11.45
CA LEU A 86 -3.84 15.31 -11.73
C LEU A 86 -3.26 14.74 -10.44
N ILE A 87 -3.50 13.46 -10.18
CA ILE A 87 -2.95 12.74 -9.04
C ILE A 87 -2.15 11.54 -9.56
N CYS A 88 -0.89 11.43 -9.16
CA CYS A 88 0.00 10.32 -9.48
C CYS A 88 0.27 9.49 -8.25
N ASP A 89 0.12 8.17 -8.35
CA ASP A 89 0.46 7.25 -7.25
C ASP A 89 1.96 7.18 -6.95
N SER A 90 2.80 7.65 -7.85
CA SER A 90 4.25 7.71 -7.68
C SER A 90 4.88 8.67 -8.69
N TRP A 91 6.15 9.01 -8.49
CA TRP A 91 6.93 9.80 -9.44
C TRP A 91 6.95 9.21 -10.86
N LYS A 92 6.91 7.88 -11.00
CA LYS A 92 6.91 7.21 -12.31
C LYS A 92 5.66 7.54 -13.13
N SER A 93 4.54 7.70 -12.47
CA SER A 93 3.25 8.00 -13.14
C SER A 93 3.22 9.39 -13.75
N VAL A 94 4.09 10.31 -13.29
CA VAL A 94 4.25 11.65 -13.88
C VAL A 94 4.69 11.57 -15.34
N PHE A 95 5.50 10.58 -15.73
CA PHE A 95 5.95 10.40 -17.12
C PHE A 95 4.83 10.02 -18.09
N ALA A 96 3.68 9.58 -17.59
CA ALA A 96 2.49 9.36 -18.42
C ALA A 96 1.64 10.63 -18.61
N ILE A 97 2.02 11.76 -18.01
CA ILE A 97 1.37 13.06 -18.18
C ILE A 97 2.08 13.84 -19.30
N PRO A 98 1.34 14.51 -20.23
CA PRO A 98 1.94 15.37 -21.25
C PRO A 98 2.83 16.45 -20.64
N ILE A 99 3.92 16.80 -21.31
CA ILE A 99 4.89 17.80 -20.79
C ILE A 99 4.28 19.20 -20.72
N ASN A 100 3.54 19.60 -21.76
CA ASN A 100 3.07 20.96 -21.96
C ASN A 100 1.67 21.20 -21.35
N ILE A 101 1.47 20.81 -20.08
CA ILE A 101 0.24 21.12 -19.34
C ILE A 101 0.55 21.99 -18.14
N LYS A 102 -0.35 22.96 -17.88
CA LYS A 102 -0.23 23.89 -16.73
C LYS A 102 -1.05 23.45 -15.52
N ASN A 103 -1.68 22.29 -15.57
CA ASN A 103 -2.52 21.74 -14.51
C ASN A 103 -1.69 21.34 -13.30
N LYS A 104 -2.28 21.46 -12.11
CA LYS A 104 -1.65 21.01 -10.87
C LYS A 104 -1.48 19.50 -10.86
N ILE A 105 -0.28 19.04 -10.52
CA ILE A 105 0.07 17.63 -10.36
C ILE A 105 0.39 17.36 -8.89
N ILE A 106 -0.35 16.46 -8.28
CA ILE A 106 -0.08 15.92 -6.95
C ILE A 106 0.59 14.56 -7.13
N VAL A 107 1.70 14.34 -6.43
CA VAL A 107 2.43 13.07 -6.46
C VAL A 107 2.43 12.46 -5.06
N LEU A 108 2.14 11.15 -4.98
CA LEU A 108 2.22 10.39 -3.72
C LEU A 108 3.61 9.78 -3.58
N ALA A 109 4.15 9.81 -2.36
CA ALA A 109 5.44 9.27 -1.98
C ALA A 109 5.28 8.18 -0.91
N HIS A 110 6.00 7.06 -1.08
CA HIS A 110 5.83 5.85 -0.27
C HIS A 110 7.07 5.46 0.52
N GLY A 111 8.24 6.05 0.21
CA GLY A 111 9.50 5.94 0.96
C GLY A 111 10.56 5.11 0.26
N GLN A 112 10.27 3.87 -0.11
CA GLN A 112 11.26 2.94 -0.66
C GLN A 112 11.93 3.45 -1.96
N GLU A 113 11.22 4.23 -2.76
CA GLU A 113 11.74 4.80 -4.01
C GLU A 113 12.94 5.73 -3.82
N TYR A 114 13.07 6.38 -2.66
CA TYR A 114 14.13 7.34 -2.35
C TYR A 114 15.44 6.69 -1.85
N LEU A 115 15.47 5.37 -1.71
CA LEU A 115 16.63 4.62 -1.24
C LEU A 115 17.56 4.15 -2.36
N ASP A 116 17.18 4.29 -3.62
CA ASP A 116 17.99 3.87 -4.77
C ASP A 116 18.64 5.09 -5.45
N PRO A 117 19.95 5.33 -5.23
CA PRO A 117 20.65 6.49 -5.79
C PRO A 117 20.53 6.59 -7.31
N ARG A 118 20.46 5.44 -8.02
CA ARG A 118 20.36 5.40 -9.49
C ARG A 118 19.07 6.00 -10.05
N LYS A 119 18.08 6.26 -9.18
CA LYS A 119 16.78 6.82 -9.56
C LYS A 119 16.64 8.30 -9.25
N ILE A 120 17.59 8.90 -8.53
CA ILE A 120 17.47 10.26 -8.00
C ILE A 120 17.20 11.28 -9.12
N ASP A 121 17.96 11.25 -10.21
CA ASP A 121 17.80 12.20 -11.32
C ASP A 121 16.41 12.07 -11.97
N LYS A 122 15.93 10.82 -12.16
CA LYS A 122 14.59 10.56 -12.71
C LYS A 122 13.48 11.01 -11.76
N ILE A 123 13.69 10.87 -10.46
CA ILE A 123 12.77 11.35 -9.43
C ILE A 123 12.71 12.86 -9.45
N ASN A 124 13.85 13.54 -9.46
CA ASN A 124 13.92 15.00 -9.51
C ASN A 124 13.30 15.56 -10.79
N LEU A 125 13.56 14.94 -11.93
CA LEU A 125 12.93 15.29 -13.21
C LEU A 125 11.40 15.13 -13.16
N ALA A 126 10.90 14.09 -12.56
CA ALA A 126 9.45 13.89 -12.41
C ALA A 126 8.84 14.91 -11.43
N LEU A 127 9.48 15.12 -10.27
CA LEU A 127 8.98 15.98 -9.21
C LEU A 127 9.13 17.46 -9.50
N SER A 128 10.04 17.88 -10.40
CA SER A 128 10.09 19.28 -10.89
C SER A 128 8.79 19.72 -11.57
N ARG A 129 7.98 18.77 -12.04
CA ARG A 129 6.67 19.01 -12.65
C ARG A 129 5.52 18.95 -11.64
N ALA A 130 5.78 18.52 -10.40
CA ALA A 130 4.76 18.38 -9.37
C ALA A 130 4.47 19.73 -8.69
N SER A 131 3.22 19.97 -8.35
CA SER A 131 2.79 21.12 -7.54
C SER A 131 2.84 20.79 -6.04
N ILE A 132 2.55 19.53 -5.69
CA ILE A 132 2.53 19.06 -4.31
C ILE A 132 3.06 17.62 -4.28
N LEU A 133 3.92 17.33 -3.30
CA LEU A 133 4.31 16.00 -2.92
C LEU A 133 3.61 15.61 -1.62
N ILE A 134 2.92 14.47 -1.60
CA ILE A 134 2.26 13.94 -0.41
C ILE A 134 2.99 12.68 0.03
N SER A 135 3.61 12.73 1.20
CA SER A 135 4.23 11.56 1.82
C SER A 135 3.25 10.84 2.76
N ASN A 136 3.32 9.53 2.76
CA ASN A 136 2.49 8.66 3.61
C ASN A 136 2.92 8.66 5.09
N SER A 137 4.09 9.23 5.43
CA SER A 137 4.59 9.36 6.79
C SER A 137 5.65 10.46 6.88
N SER A 138 5.94 10.93 8.11
CA SER A 138 7.05 11.85 8.37
C SER A 138 8.40 11.23 8.01
N PHE A 139 8.55 9.92 8.21
CA PHE A 139 9.73 9.17 7.80
C PHE A 139 9.94 9.24 6.27
N THR A 140 8.91 8.95 5.47
CA THR A 140 8.96 9.08 4.01
C THR A 140 9.23 10.52 3.58
N LYS A 141 8.66 11.52 4.27
CA LYS A 141 8.94 12.93 4.00
C LYS A 141 10.42 13.25 4.19
N ASN A 142 11.04 12.77 5.26
CA ASN A 142 12.47 13.00 5.52
C ASN A 142 13.35 12.32 4.47
N LEU A 143 13.04 11.09 4.05
CA LEU A 143 13.74 10.43 2.96
C LEU A 143 13.66 11.23 1.64
N ALA A 144 12.46 11.72 1.31
CA ALA A 144 12.26 12.51 0.10
C ALA A 144 13.00 13.85 0.16
N LYS A 145 13.07 14.52 1.32
CA LYS A 145 13.84 15.76 1.50
C LYS A 145 15.32 15.60 1.14
N ASN A 146 15.93 14.48 1.52
CA ASN A 146 17.34 14.20 1.23
C ASN A 146 17.63 14.07 -0.27
N VAL A 147 16.62 13.69 -1.06
CA VAL A 147 16.72 13.54 -2.52
C VAL A 147 16.36 14.84 -3.25
N LEU A 148 15.44 15.62 -2.69
CA LEU A 148 14.89 16.84 -3.29
C LEU A 148 15.69 18.11 -2.93
N ASN A 149 16.94 17.97 -2.64
CA ASN A 149 17.82 19.03 -2.14
C ASN A 149 17.55 20.39 -2.79
N GLY A 150 17.12 21.38 -1.99
CA GLY A 150 16.83 22.75 -2.46
C GLY A 150 15.53 22.96 -3.25
N SER A 151 14.70 21.93 -3.44
CA SER A 151 13.43 22.07 -4.15
C SER A 151 12.39 22.87 -3.35
N LYS A 152 11.76 23.89 -4.01
CA LYS A 152 10.63 24.66 -3.45
C LYS A 152 9.29 23.91 -3.52
N LEU A 153 9.29 22.61 -3.84
CA LEU A 153 8.08 21.78 -3.95
C LEU A 153 7.33 21.72 -2.61
N LYS A 154 6.05 22.09 -2.62
CA LYS A 154 5.19 21.94 -1.44
C LYS A 154 5.12 20.47 -1.03
N HIS A 155 5.58 20.15 0.16
CA HIS A 155 5.69 18.78 0.66
C HIS A 155 4.93 18.61 1.98
N ILE A 156 3.86 17.82 1.96
CA ILE A 156 2.97 17.58 3.11
C ILE A 156 2.96 16.09 3.48
N VAL A 157 2.56 15.80 4.70
CA VAL A 157 2.35 14.42 5.18
C VAL A 157 0.86 14.18 5.32
N ILE A 158 0.36 13.15 4.65
CA ILE A 158 -1.01 12.65 4.81
C ILE A 158 -0.91 11.13 4.95
N PRO A 159 -1.06 10.60 6.17
CA PRO A 159 -1.08 9.15 6.37
C PRO A 159 -2.21 8.49 5.59
N PRO A 160 -1.97 7.37 4.92
CA PRO A 160 -3.02 6.64 4.25
C PRO A 160 -3.98 6.03 5.27
N THR A 161 -5.24 5.95 4.90
CA THR A 161 -6.23 5.19 5.66
C THR A 161 -6.62 3.94 4.87
N TYR A 162 -7.15 2.94 5.57
CA TYR A 162 -7.69 1.76 4.95
C TYR A 162 -9.14 2.01 4.52
N PHE A 163 -9.40 1.82 3.23
CA PHE A 163 -10.75 1.96 2.70
C PHE A 163 -11.51 0.64 2.84
N MET A 164 -12.69 0.70 3.47
CA MET A 164 -13.64 -0.40 3.48
C MET A 164 -15.03 0.11 3.09
N ASP A 165 -15.74 -0.67 2.28
CA ASP A 165 -17.12 -0.34 1.89
C ASP A 165 -18.08 -0.34 3.10
N LYS A 166 -17.77 -1.14 4.14
CA LYS A 166 -18.53 -1.18 5.41
C LYS A 166 -17.55 -1.21 6.58
N SER A 167 -17.77 -0.38 7.57
CA SER A 167 -17.07 -0.52 8.86
C SER A 167 -17.43 -1.87 9.49
N PRO A 168 -16.46 -2.62 10.06
CA PRO A 168 -16.84 -3.75 10.87
C PRO A 168 -17.78 -3.26 11.97
N ALA A 169 -18.86 -3.99 12.19
CA ALA A 169 -19.70 -3.73 13.35
C ALA A 169 -18.82 -3.69 14.60
N ARG A 170 -19.12 -2.78 15.55
CA ARG A 170 -18.49 -2.79 16.87
C ARG A 170 -18.61 -4.23 17.39
N PHE A 171 -17.49 -4.95 17.41
CA PHE A 171 -17.56 -6.28 17.94
C PHE A 171 -16.82 -6.35 19.27
N LYS A 172 -17.52 -6.90 20.26
CA LYS A 172 -16.96 -7.15 21.56
C LYS A 172 -15.96 -8.29 21.42
N LYS A 173 -14.68 -7.98 21.55
CA LYS A 173 -13.64 -9.00 21.52
C LYS A 173 -13.67 -9.77 22.83
N THR A 174 -13.93 -11.05 22.77
CA THR A 174 -13.71 -11.95 23.90
C THR A 174 -12.23 -12.24 23.99
N LYS A 175 -11.64 -12.06 25.18
CA LYS A 175 -10.23 -12.38 25.43
C LYS A 175 -10.02 -13.87 25.22
N ASN A 176 -9.13 -14.26 24.34
CA ASN A 176 -8.76 -15.66 24.18
C ASN A 176 -7.98 -16.15 25.42
N ILE A 177 -8.23 -17.39 25.84
CA ILE A 177 -7.46 -18.03 26.93
C ILE A 177 -6.01 -18.22 26.45
N ILE A 178 -5.82 -18.67 25.21
CA ILE A 178 -4.54 -18.83 24.54
C ILE A 178 -4.37 -17.63 23.60
N PRO A 179 -3.33 -16.78 23.78
CA PRO A 179 -3.09 -15.62 22.92
C PRO A 179 -2.94 -16.00 21.45
N ASN A 180 -3.67 -15.30 20.59
CA ASN A 180 -3.58 -15.45 19.14
C ASN A 180 -2.82 -14.26 18.53
N LEU A 181 -1.65 -14.54 17.98
CA LEU A 181 -0.84 -13.56 17.24
C LEU A 181 -1.17 -13.63 15.74
N LEU A 182 -1.06 -12.50 15.06
CA LEU A 182 -1.23 -12.41 13.61
C LEU A 182 -0.10 -11.61 12.98
N THR A 183 0.46 -12.17 11.92
CA THR A 183 1.25 -11.45 10.92
C THR A 183 0.57 -11.60 9.57
N LEU A 184 0.30 -10.50 8.89
CA LEU A 184 -0.30 -10.48 7.56
C LEU A 184 0.52 -9.59 6.67
N THR A 185 1.32 -10.20 5.77
CA THR A 185 2.27 -9.46 4.95
C THR A 185 2.80 -10.30 3.79
N ARG A 186 3.46 -9.63 2.82
CA ARG A 186 4.39 -10.35 1.95
C ARG A 186 5.54 -10.90 2.81
N ILE A 187 5.79 -12.20 2.72
CA ILE A 187 6.80 -12.88 3.53
C ILE A 187 8.18 -12.61 2.93
N ASP A 188 8.85 -11.58 3.42
CA ASP A 188 10.24 -11.26 3.09
C ASP A 188 11.05 -10.94 4.36
N ILE A 189 12.38 -10.98 4.25
CA ILE A 189 13.33 -10.91 5.37
C ILE A 189 13.11 -9.68 6.26
N ARG A 190 12.77 -8.53 5.68
CA ARG A 190 12.62 -7.27 6.41
C ARG A 190 11.36 -7.19 7.30
N LYS A 191 10.48 -8.19 7.24
CA LYS A 191 9.22 -8.17 8.01
C LYS A 191 9.36 -8.60 9.45
N GLY A 192 10.57 -9.02 9.85
CA GLY A 192 10.88 -9.35 11.24
C GLY A 192 10.27 -10.66 11.74
N ILE A 193 9.81 -11.53 10.83
CA ILE A 193 9.19 -12.80 11.21
C ILE A 193 10.21 -13.72 11.87
N THR A 194 11.43 -13.82 11.32
CA THR A 194 12.54 -14.59 11.91
C THR A 194 12.83 -14.14 13.33
N GLN A 195 13.01 -12.83 13.55
CA GLN A 195 13.30 -12.25 14.87
C GLN A 195 12.14 -12.51 15.86
N THR A 196 10.91 -12.47 15.39
CA THR A 196 9.74 -12.80 16.20
C THR A 196 9.74 -14.27 16.61
N MET A 197 10.09 -15.21 15.69
CA MET A 197 10.20 -16.63 16.00
C MET A 197 11.26 -16.89 17.07
N GLU A 198 12.44 -16.29 16.92
CA GLU A 198 13.55 -16.40 17.87
C GLU A 198 13.13 -15.89 19.26
N ALA A 199 12.50 -14.71 19.31
CA ALA A 199 12.03 -14.13 20.56
C ALA A 199 10.98 -15.01 21.25
N LEU A 200 10.02 -15.55 20.51
CA LEU A 200 8.97 -16.43 21.03
C LEU A 200 9.56 -17.76 21.54
N SER A 201 10.56 -18.32 20.84
CA SER A 201 11.29 -19.52 21.30
C SER A 201 12.01 -19.28 22.62
N ILE A 202 12.69 -18.13 22.77
CA ILE A 202 13.35 -17.74 24.02
C ILE A 202 12.34 -17.62 25.15
N LEU A 203 11.23 -16.91 24.92
CA LEU A 203 10.19 -16.73 25.94
C LEU A 203 9.56 -18.07 26.38
N LYS A 204 9.35 -19.00 25.44
CA LYS A 204 8.84 -20.35 25.71
C LYS A 204 9.84 -21.15 26.56
N LYS A 205 11.13 -21.16 26.20
CA LYS A 205 12.20 -21.83 26.97
C LYS A 205 12.34 -21.26 28.38
N GLN A 206 12.18 -19.95 28.53
CA GLN A 206 12.19 -19.26 29.84
C GLN A 206 10.88 -19.43 30.64
N LYS A 207 9.92 -20.18 30.13
CA LYS A 207 8.58 -20.36 30.72
C LYS A 207 7.81 -19.06 30.98
N LYS A 208 8.18 -17.97 30.28
CA LYS A 208 7.48 -16.66 30.36
C LYS A 208 6.17 -16.66 29.58
N ILE A 209 6.03 -17.52 28.58
CA ILE A 209 4.78 -17.83 27.88
C ILE A 209 4.56 -19.33 27.91
N LYS A 210 3.30 -19.74 28.16
CA LYS A 210 2.95 -21.18 28.19
C LYS A 210 2.53 -21.64 26.80
N GLU A 211 1.48 -21.04 26.29
CA GLU A 211 0.88 -21.40 24.99
C GLU A 211 0.52 -20.15 24.22
N PHE A 212 0.60 -20.22 22.89
CA PHE A 212 0.12 -19.20 21.97
C PHE A 212 -0.20 -19.85 20.63
N THR A 213 -0.97 -19.18 19.80
CA THR A 213 -1.12 -19.51 18.39
C THR A 213 -0.66 -18.32 17.56
N TRP A 214 0.21 -18.54 16.58
CA TRP A 214 0.63 -17.48 15.69
C TRP A 214 0.27 -17.78 14.25
N HIS A 215 -0.64 -17.00 13.69
CA HIS A 215 -1.03 -17.06 12.29
C HIS A 215 -0.11 -16.17 11.45
N ILE A 216 0.57 -16.76 10.47
CA ILE A 216 1.38 -16.06 9.48
C ILE A 216 0.68 -16.20 8.13
N ALA A 217 0.05 -15.10 7.68
CA ALA A 217 -0.69 -15.05 6.43
C ALA A 217 0.06 -14.22 5.39
N GLY A 218 0.20 -14.78 4.20
CA GLY A 218 0.89 -14.20 3.07
C GLY A 218 1.75 -15.20 2.32
N SER A 219 2.43 -14.72 1.30
CA SER A 219 3.40 -15.49 0.50
C SER A 219 4.65 -14.66 0.24
N GLY A 220 5.75 -15.32 -0.06
CA GLY A 220 7.01 -14.62 -0.36
C GLY A 220 8.22 -15.55 -0.30
N PRO A 221 9.42 -15.04 -0.67
CA PRO A 221 10.61 -15.85 -0.83
C PRO A 221 11.09 -16.53 0.46
N GLU A 222 10.77 -15.97 1.63
CA GLU A 222 11.23 -16.51 2.92
C GLU A 222 10.33 -17.61 3.50
N LEU A 223 9.20 -17.96 2.85
CA LEU A 223 8.21 -18.86 3.43
C LEU A 223 8.80 -20.23 3.82
N ASP A 224 9.59 -20.83 2.94
CA ASP A 224 10.14 -22.17 3.17
C ASP A 224 11.25 -22.15 4.23
N ASN A 225 12.06 -21.08 4.27
CA ASN A 225 13.04 -20.85 5.32
C ASN A 225 12.38 -20.72 6.69
N LEU A 226 11.28 -19.98 6.77
CA LEU A 226 10.54 -19.80 8.03
C LEU A 226 9.85 -21.10 8.49
N LYS A 227 9.35 -21.93 7.58
CA LYS A 227 8.85 -23.26 7.94
C LYS A 227 9.93 -24.13 8.55
N LYS A 228 11.11 -24.20 7.93
CA LYS A 228 12.26 -24.93 8.48
C LYS A 228 12.67 -24.38 9.86
N LEU A 229 12.75 -23.06 9.99
CA LEU A 229 13.11 -22.41 11.25
C LEU A 229 12.09 -22.71 12.36
N SER A 230 10.81 -22.79 12.05
CA SER A 230 9.76 -23.12 13.04
C SER A 230 9.95 -24.53 13.65
N HIS A 231 10.47 -25.48 12.87
CA HIS A 231 10.83 -26.80 13.35
C HIS A 231 12.08 -26.76 14.23
N LEU A 232 13.14 -26.04 13.80
CA LEU A 232 14.40 -25.92 14.54
C LEU A 232 14.19 -25.25 15.91
N LEU A 233 13.27 -24.30 16.00
CA LEU A 233 12.95 -23.58 17.23
C LEU A 233 11.88 -24.23 18.11
N ASP A 234 11.40 -25.42 17.74
CA ASP A 234 10.31 -26.14 18.42
C ASP A 234 9.03 -25.32 18.57
N LEU A 235 8.65 -24.61 17.47
CA LEU A 235 7.47 -23.78 17.39
C LEU A 235 6.43 -24.28 16.36
N LYS A 236 6.63 -25.49 15.84
CA LYS A 236 5.75 -26.06 14.77
C LYS A 236 4.27 -26.14 15.19
N LYS A 237 4.02 -26.44 16.46
CA LYS A 237 2.65 -26.58 16.98
C LYS A 237 1.94 -25.24 17.12
N GLU A 238 2.68 -24.19 17.47
CA GLU A 238 2.17 -22.85 17.74
C GLU A 238 2.00 -22.03 16.46
N ILE A 239 2.80 -22.27 15.42
CA ILE A 239 2.81 -21.45 14.19
C ILE A 239 1.94 -22.09 13.11
N LYS A 240 1.02 -21.29 12.56
CA LYS A 240 0.15 -21.66 11.45
C LYS A 240 0.44 -20.78 10.23
N PHE A 241 1.04 -21.38 9.19
CA PHE A 241 1.27 -20.71 7.90
C PHE A 241 0.00 -20.80 7.06
N ASN A 242 -0.71 -19.70 6.89
CA ASN A 242 -1.98 -19.63 6.18
C ASN A 242 -1.85 -19.43 4.66
N GLY A 243 -0.63 -19.15 4.16
CA GLY A 243 -0.46 -18.79 2.75
C GLY A 243 -1.16 -17.46 2.39
N TRP A 244 -1.43 -17.28 1.11
CA TRP A 244 -2.21 -16.13 0.66
C TRP A 244 -3.67 -16.29 1.12
N VAL A 245 -4.26 -15.20 1.62
CA VAL A 245 -5.62 -15.16 2.14
C VAL A 245 -6.46 -14.12 1.39
N ASN A 246 -7.70 -14.44 1.10
CA ASN A 246 -8.67 -13.50 0.54
C ASN A 246 -9.22 -12.55 1.62
N ASP A 247 -10.05 -11.56 1.23
CA ASP A 247 -10.58 -10.58 2.18
C ASP A 247 -11.48 -11.19 3.26
N PHE A 248 -12.22 -12.25 2.96
CA PHE A 248 -13.04 -12.95 3.95
C PHE A 248 -12.18 -13.65 5.01
N GLU A 249 -11.18 -14.40 4.58
CA GLU A 249 -10.22 -15.10 5.45
C GLU A 249 -9.40 -14.09 6.27
N LYS A 250 -8.93 -13.00 5.65
CA LYS A 250 -8.25 -11.89 6.30
C LYS A 250 -9.09 -11.31 7.44
N ASN A 251 -10.35 -11.02 7.18
CA ASN A 251 -11.28 -10.50 8.19
C ASN A 251 -11.47 -11.49 9.34
N LYS A 252 -11.55 -12.80 9.04
CA LYS A 252 -11.67 -13.86 10.05
C LYS A 252 -10.41 -13.94 10.93
N LEU A 253 -9.22 -13.81 10.33
CA LEU A 253 -7.95 -13.77 11.06
C LEU A 253 -7.88 -12.56 11.99
N PHE A 254 -8.15 -11.35 11.50
CA PHE A 254 -8.17 -10.17 12.36
C PHE A 254 -9.14 -10.31 13.53
N LYS A 255 -10.36 -10.81 13.30
CA LYS A 255 -11.34 -11.00 14.38
C LYS A 255 -10.89 -11.95 15.49
N LYS A 256 -10.10 -12.97 15.16
CA LYS A 256 -9.61 -13.98 16.12
C LYS A 256 -8.34 -13.58 16.84
N SER A 257 -7.58 -12.62 16.31
CA SER A 257 -6.24 -12.31 16.81
C SER A 257 -6.27 -11.31 17.96
N ASP A 258 -5.35 -11.44 18.89
CA ASP A 258 -5.21 -10.59 20.07
C ASP A 258 -4.11 -9.53 19.88
N ILE A 259 -3.05 -9.90 19.14
CA ILE A 259 -1.89 -9.05 18.91
C ILE A 259 -1.51 -9.16 17.43
N PHE A 260 -1.25 -8.02 16.78
CA PHE A 260 -0.67 -7.97 15.45
C PHE A 260 0.85 -7.76 15.55
N VAL A 261 1.64 -8.68 14.99
CA VAL A 261 3.10 -8.66 15.11
C VAL A 261 3.75 -8.60 13.73
N MET A 262 4.41 -7.50 13.42
CA MET A 262 5.21 -7.35 12.20
C MET A 262 6.34 -6.33 12.42
N PRO A 263 7.39 -6.64 13.20
CA PRO A 263 8.46 -5.70 13.55
C PRO A 263 9.39 -5.46 12.35
N SER A 264 8.85 -4.77 11.34
CA SER A 264 9.57 -4.47 10.11
C SER A 264 10.79 -3.59 10.36
N TYR A 265 11.90 -3.90 9.71
CA TYR A 265 13.14 -3.15 9.81
C TYR A 265 13.72 -2.81 8.42
N LYS A 266 14.72 -1.93 8.40
CA LYS A 266 15.44 -1.61 7.16
C LYS A 266 16.35 -2.78 6.80
N TYR A 267 16.17 -3.33 5.60
CA TYR A 267 17.04 -4.35 5.04
C TYR A 267 17.51 -3.93 3.66
N LYS A 268 18.83 -3.68 3.50
CA LYS A 268 19.40 -3.12 2.25
C LYS A 268 18.66 -1.84 1.83
N SER A 269 18.18 -1.78 0.60
CA SER A 269 17.39 -0.67 0.05
C SER A 269 15.87 -0.84 0.22
N SER A 270 15.43 -1.69 1.17
CA SER A 270 14.01 -1.95 1.42
C SER A 270 13.63 -1.56 2.84
N ILE A 271 12.56 -0.77 2.95
CA ILE A 271 12.00 -0.30 4.22
C ILE A 271 10.47 -0.35 4.18
N GLU A 272 9.85 -0.27 5.37
CA GLU A 272 8.42 -0.02 5.50
C GLU A 272 8.18 1.50 5.54
N GLY A 273 7.48 2.03 4.53
CA GLY A 273 7.18 3.47 4.48
C GLY A 273 6.07 3.89 5.44
N PHE A 274 5.08 3.01 5.67
CA PHE A 274 3.96 3.26 6.57
C PHE A 274 3.42 1.98 7.21
N GLY A 275 3.16 0.92 6.41
CA GLY A 275 2.56 -0.32 6.90
C GLY A 275 1.05 -0.25 7.07
N ILE A 276 0.31 -0.16 5.97
CA ILE A 276 -1.16 -0.06 5.97
C ILE A 276 -1.84 -1.18 6.80
N VAL A 277 -1.21 -2.33 6.91
CA VAL A 277 -1.73 -3.48 7.67
C VAL A 277 -1.84 -3.20 9.17
N TYR A 278 -1.03 -2.29 9.74
CA TYR A 278 -1.19 -1.84 11.13
C TYR A 278 -2.51 -1.08 11.32
N VAL A 279 -2.89 -0.26 10.32
CA VAL A 279 -4.19 0.44 10.33
C VAL A 279 -5.33 -0.56 10.16
N GLU A 280 -5.13 -1.61 9.35
CA GLU A 280 -6.10 -2.71 9.25
C GLU A 280 -6.28 -3.41 10.60
N ALA A 281 -5.20 -3.74 11.30
CA ALA A 281 -5.25 -4.36 12.64
C ALA A 281 -5.92 -3.44 13.67
N ALA A 282 -5.51 -2.17 13.73
CA ALA A 282 -6.07 -1.17 14.63
C ALA A 282 -7.58 -1.02 14.48
N LYS A 283 -8.12 -1.18 13.27
CA LYS A 283 -9.56 -1.14 13.01
C LYS A 283 -10.35 -2.26 13.71
N TYR A 284 -9.70 -3.39 13.97
CA TYR A 284 -10.26 -4.49 14.76
C TYR A 284 -9.94 -4.38 16.26
N GLY A 285 -9.35 -3.26 16.70
CA GLY A 285 -8.92 -3.05 18.09
C GLY A 285 -7.76 -3.96 18.49
N ILE A 286 -6.93 -4.37 17.54
CA ILE A 286 -5.76 -5.23 17.77
C ILE A 286 -4.52 -4.34 17.92
N PRO A 287 -3.81 -4.38 19.06
CA PRO A 287 -2.53 -3.71 19.25
C PRO A 287 -1.44 -4.30 18.38
#